data_4d120e60e2532f85ed1ba538cfa024aa
#
_entry.id   4d120e60e2532f85ed1ba538cfa024aa
#
_cell.length_a   1.000
_cell.length_b   1.000
_cell.length_c   1.000
_cell.angle_alpha   90.00
_cell.angle_beta   90.00
_cell.angle_gamma   90.00
#
_symmetry.space_group_name_H-M   'P 1'
#
loop_
_entity.id
_entity.type
_entity.pdbx_description
1 polymer ?
#
loop_
_entity_poly.entity_id
_entity_poly.type
_entity_poly.pdbx_seq_one_letter_code
_entity_poly.pdbx_strand_id
1 'polypeptide(L)'
;MAEKWDNCGIQIGDPARAVRSIAFSLDPTPQTVQFAADHSCQLLITHHPVLLEPIRNITTDSLPGRTLLKAAETGVNILSLHTNLDAAPGGLNDQLAARLGLQSISTPLPATCARLGTLAETTALFALTRRWAEDLGVPHMRVIASADTPVDVVFCASGSGMSYLADAIRYHADVMITGDVRYHAAREALELGMPVIDAGHYGLEKMAVEILLSAFSEEFLNIGWEMQLVVCDTEVEPFSEIYNSRGGSTVERTTSTT
;
A
#
# COMPACT_ATOMS: atom_id res chain seq x y z
N MET A 1 9.41 9.88 -11.02
CA MET A 1 9.13 9.51 -9.62
C MET A 1 8.94 8.00 -9.47
N ALA A 2 8.42 7.28 -10.49
CA ALA A 2 8.35 5.81 -10.41
C ALA A 2 9.73 5.15 -10.36
N GLU A 3 9.83 4.03 -9.65
CA GLU A 3 11.00 3.16 -9.65
C GLU A 3 11.27 2.64 -11.07
N LYS A 4 12.54 2.38 -11.42
CA LYS A 4 12.94 2.00 -12.79
C LYS A 4 12.40 0.64 -13.24
N TRP A 5 12.12 -0.24 -12.30
CA TRP A 5 11.58 -1.59 -12.53
C TRP A 5 10.06 -1.61 -12.61
N ASP A 6 9.40 -0.51 -12.20
CA ASP A 6 7.96 -0.42 -12.06
C ASP A 6 7.24 -0.19 -13.40
N ASN A 7 5.97 -0.59 -13.45
CA ASN A 7 5.11 -0.46 -14.61
C ASN A 7 3.87 0.40 -14.30
N CYS A 8 4.10 1.66 -13.90
CA CYS A 8 3.02 2.64 -13.73
C CYS A 8 2.39 3.04 -15.08
N GLY A 9 1.14 3.45 -15.04
CA GLY A 9 0.42 3.96 -16.22
C GLY A 9 -0.68 3.02 -16.70
N ILE A 10 -1.10 3.19 -17.96
CA ILE A 10 -2.17 2.39 -18.55
C ILE A 10 -1.70 0.95 -18.75
N GLN A 11 -2.40 0.02 -18.10
CA GLN A 11 -2.10 -1.41 -18.17
C GLN A 11 -2.84 -2.11 -19.32
N ILE A 12 -4.06 -1.69 -19.56
CA ILE A 12 -4.91 -2.15 -20.68
C ILE A 12 -5.95 -1.08 -20.99
N GLY A 13 -6.29 -0.93 -22.25
CA GLY A 13 -7.38 -0.09 -22.72
C GLY A 13 -6.99 0.89 -23.82
N ASP A 14 -7.92 1.77 -24.17
CA ASP A 14 -7.74 2.81 -25.17
C ASP A 14 -7.52 4.17 -24.48
N PRO A 15 -6.32 4.78 -24.59
CA PRO A 15 -6.03 6.08 -23.96
C PRO A 15 -6.85 7.25 -24.57
N ALA A 16 -7.46 7.07 -25.75
CA ALA A 16 -8.32 8.06 -26.37
C ALA A 16 -9.80 7.96 -25.96
N ARG A 17 -10.15 6.93 -25.17
CA ARG A 17 -11.53 6.72 -24.74
C ARG A 17 -11.98 7.82 -23.76
N ALA A 18 -13.16 8.38 -24.03
CA ALA A 18 -13.77 9.33 -23.10
C ALA A 18 -14.14 8.64 -21.77
N VAL A 19 -13.77 9.28 -20.65
CA VAL A 19 -14.05 8.82 -19.29
C VAL A 19 -15.00 9.80 -18.62
N ARG A 20 -16.04 9.31 -17.95
CA ARG A 20 -17.01 10.08 -17.16
C ARG A 20 -17.18 9.52 -15.76
N SER A 21 -16.81 8.24 -15.56
CA SER A 21 -16.88 7.57 -14.29
C SER A 21 -15.62 6.76 -14.06
N ILE A 22 -15.06 6.88 -12.85
CA ILE A 22 -13.80 6.25 -12.43
C ILE A 22 -14.05 5.43 -11.17
N ALA A 23 -13.59 4.18 -11.17
CA ALA A 23 -13.50 3.36 -9.97
C ALA A 23 -12.07 3.36 -9.43
N PHE A 24 -11.92 3.27 -8.10
CA PHE A 24 -10.63 3.19 -7.42
C PHE A 24 -10.54 1.89 -6.62
N SER A 25 -9.39 1.22 -6.68
CA SER A 25 -9.08 0.03 -5.89
C SER A 25 -7.59 -0.04 -5.57
N LEU A 26 -7.22 -0.89 -4.62
CA LEU A 26 -5.81 -1.20 -4.34
C LEU A 26 -5.29 -2.17 -5.41
N ASP A 27 -6.00 -3.28 -5.60
CA ASP A 27 -5.60 -4.39 -6.46
C ASP A 27 -6.41 -4.49 -7.75
N PRO A 28 -5.75 -4.75 -8.90
CA PRO A 28 -6.42 -5.03 -10.17
C PRO A 28 -6.82 -6.51 -10.26
N THR A 29 -7.99 -6.85 -9.78
CA THR A 29 -8.55 -8.21 -9.82
C THR A 29 -9.72 -8.32 -10.81
N PRO A 30 -10.12 -9.53 -11.25
CA PRO A 30 -11.35 -9.68 -12.03
C PRO A 30 -12.59 -9.12 -11.32
N GLN A 31 -12.60 -9.17 -9.97
CA GLN A 31 -13.70 -8.66 -9.15
C GLN A 31 -13.74 -7.13 -9.17
N THR A 32 -12.59 -6.46 -9.01
CA THR A 32 -12.52 -4.98 -9.04
C THR A 32 -12.83 -4.43 -10.44
N VAL A 33 -12.44 -5.15 -11.50
CA VAL A 33 -12.84 -4.83 -12.89
C VAL A 33 -14.34 -5.00 -13.08
N GLN A 34 -14.95 -6.10 -12.56
CA GLN A 34 -16.39 -6.31 -12.65
C GLN A 34 -17.14 -5.23 -11.86
N PHE A 35 -16.68 -4.90 -10.65
CA PHE A 35 -17.22 -3.78 -9.87
C PHE A 35 -17.25 -2.46 -10.68
N ALA A 36 -16.13 -2.10 -11.33
CA ALA A 36 -16.07 -0.92 -12.17
C ALA A 36 -17.09 -0.97 -13.33
N ALA A 37 -17.24 -2.13 -13.97
CA ALA A 37 -18.21 -2.33 -15.04
C ALA A 37 -19.66 -2.19 -14.55
N ASP A 38 -20.00 -2.80 -13.41
CA ASP A 38 -21.34 -2.76 -12.80
C ASP A 38 -21.74 -1.33 -12.41
N HIS A 39 -20.76 -0.49 -12.06
CA HIS A 39 -20.94 0.95 -11.78
C HIS A 39 -20.78 1.83 -13.02
N SER A 40 -20.77 1.26 -14.22
CA SER A 40 -20.63 1.98 -15.49
C SER A 40 -19.36 2.83 -15.58
N CYS A 41 -18.28 2.46 -14.89
CA CYS A 41 -17.00 3.14 -14.96
C CYS A 41 -16.24 2.73 -16.23
N GLN A 42 -15.65 3.72 -16.91
CA GLN A 42 -14.80 3.49 -18.08
C GLN A 42 -13.34 3.26 -17.69
N LEU A 43 -12.96 3.69 -16.50
CA LEU A 43 -11.60 3.60 -15.98
C LEU A 43 -11.62 3.03 -14.57
N LEU A 44 -10.75 2.06 -14.33
CA LEU A 44 -10.36 1.58 -13.00
C LEU A 44 -8.94 2.10 -12.73
N ILE A 45 -8.78 2.89 -11.68
CA ILE A 45 -7.48 3.32 -11.19
C ILE A 45 -7.10 2.41 -10.03
N THR A 46 -5.94 1.77 -10.14
CA THR A 46 -5.41 0.89 -9.09
C THR A 46 -4.09 1.42 -8.56
N HIS A 47 -3.76 1.04 -7.33
CA HIS A 47 -2.41 1.23 -6.82
C HIS A 47 -1.47 0.22 -7.48
N HIS A 48 -1.73 -1.06 -7.32
CA HIS A 48 -0.91 -2.11 -7.90
C HIS A 48 -1.11 -2.24 -9.42
N PRO A 49 -0.04 -2.52 -10.19
CA PRO A 49 -0.15 -2.82 -11.61
C PRO A 49 -0.60 -4.27 -11.86
N VAL A 50 -1.40 -4.49 -12.91
CA VAL A 50 -1.74 -5.84 -13.39
C VAL A 50 -0.49 -6.54 -13.93
N LEU A 51 0.37 -5.78 -14.59
CA LEU A 51 1.53 -6.25 -15.33
C LEU A 51 2.83 -5.76 -14.66
N LEU A 52 3.06 -6.17 -13.41
CA LEU A 52 4.33 -5.87 -12.74
C LEU A 52 5.49 -6.58 -13.44
N GLU A 53 5.29 -7.84 -13.81
CA GLU A 53 6.25 -8.64 -14.59
C GLU A 53 5.72 -8.87 -16.02
N PRO A 54 6.62 -8.92 -17.04
CA PRO A 54 6.22 -9.22 -18.41
C PRO A 54 5.58 -10.61 -18.52
N ILE A 55 4.41 -10.67 -19.16
CA ILE A 55 3.71 -11.93 -19.44
C ILE A 55 3.89 -12.37 -20.88
N ARG A 56 3.87 -13.70 -21.13
CA ARG A 56 4.03 -14.27 -22.48
C ARG A 56 2.71 -14.67 -23.11
N ASN A 57 1.68 -14.86 -22.33
CA ASN A 57 0.34 -15.26 -22.77
C ASN A 57 -0.72 -14.63 -21.86
N ILE A 58 -1.92 -14.50 -22.39
CA ILE A 58 -3.10 -14.02 -21.65
C ILE A 58 -4.11 -15.17 -21.67
N THR A 59 -4.21 -15.86 -20.54
CA THR A 59 -5.10 -17.01 -20.37
C THR A 59 -5.81 -16.94 -19.01
N THR A 60 -6.82 -17.75 -18.81
CA THR A 60 -7.55 -17.83 -17.54
C THR A 60 -6.79 -18.57 -16.43
N ASP A 61 -5.61 -19.12 -16.72
CA ASP A 61 -4.82 -19.90 -15.76
C ASP A 61 -4.06 -19.02 -14.75
N SER A 62 -3.93 -17.73 -15.06
CA SER A 62 -3.21 -16.77 -14.21
C SER A 62 -4.11 -15.62 -13.78
N LEU A 63 -3.81 -14.99 -12.62
CA LEU A 63 -4.55 -13.81 -12.16
C LEU A 63 -4.42 -12.63 -13.14
N PRO A 64 -3.21 -12.22 -13.59
CA PRO A 64 -3.09 -11.16 -14.58
C PRO A 64 -3.88 -11.45 -15.86
N GLY A 65 -3.81 -12.70 -16.36
CA GLY A 65 -4.56 -13.11 -17.56
C GLY A 65 -6.07 -12.97 -17.39
N ARG A 66 -6.62 -13.44 -16.27
CA ARG A 66 -8.06 -13.29 -15.96
C ARG A 66 -8.48 -11.82 -15.86
N THR A 67 -7.67 -11.00 -15.20
CA THR A 67 -7.94 -9.56 -15.06
C THR A 67 -7.97 -8.86 -16.41
N LEU A 68 -6.95 -9.12 -17.27
CA LEU A 68 -6.87 -8.53 -18.61
C LEU A 68 -8.02 -8.97 -19.52
N LEU A 69 -8.39 -10.26 -19.48
CA LEU A 69 -9.53 -10.77 -20.23
C LEU A 69 -10.84 -10.12 -19.76
N LYS A 70 -11.03 -9.99 -18.45
CA LYS A 70 -12.21 -9.33 -17.87
C LYS A 70 -12.26 -7.85 -18.28
N ALA A 71 -11.15 -7.13 -18.24
CA ALA A 71 -11.07 -5.75 -18.68
C ALA A 71 -11.40 -5.59 -20.17
N ALA A 72 -10.90 -6.50 -21.02
CA ALA A 72 -11.21 -6.53 -22.45
C ALA A 72 -12.70 -6.83 -22.72
N GLU A 73 -13.30 -7.80 -21.99
CA GLU A 73 -14.71 -8.15 -22.12
C GLU A 73 -15.64 -7.00 -21.71
N THR A 74 -15.34 -6.32 -20.63
CA THR A 74 -16.17 -5.23 -20.08
C THR A 74 -15.86 -3.87 -20.73
N GLY A 75 -14.71 -3.77 -21.39
CA GLY A 75 -14.21 -2.53 -21.94
C GLY A 75 -13.73 -1.54 -20.89
N VAL A 76 -13.46 -1.94 -19.65
CA VAL A 76 -12.88 -1.08 -18.60
C VAL A 76 -11.39 -0.91 -18.86
N ASN A 77 -10.93 0.34 -18.92
CA ASN A 77 -9.49 0.64 -18.95
C ASN A 77 -8.91 0.50 -17.54
N ILE A 78 -7.66 0.06 -17.41
CA ILE A 78 -6.95 -0.01 -16.12
C ILE A 78 -5.72 0.90 -16.18
N LEU A 79 -5.61 1.78 -15.20
CA LEU A 79 -4.47 2.68 -14.97
C LEU A 79 -3.91 2.41 -13.57
N SER A 80 -2.61 2.15 -13.48
CA SER A 80 -1.96 1.92 -12.17
C SER A 80 -1.06 3.07 -11.77
N LEU A 81 -1.19 3.50 -10.51
CA LEU A 81 -0.40 4.52 -9.84
C LEU A 81 0.25 3.89 -8.61
N HIS A 82 1.43 3.32 -8.80
CA HIS A 82 2.16 2.48 -7.87
C HIS A 82 3.31 3.25 -7.20
N THR A 83 4.56 2.93 -7.49
CA THR A 83 5.70 3.59 -6.85
C THR A 83 5.81 5.08 -7.15
N ASN A 84 5.18 5.57 -8.20
CA ASN A 84 5.03 7.01 -8.45
C ASN A 84 4.12 7.70 -7.43
N LEU A 85 3.09 7.02 -6.90
CA LEU A 85 2.27 7.48 -5.78
C LEU A 85 3.05 7.40 -4.47
N ASP A 86 3.81 6.29 -4.27
CA ASP A 86 4.61 6.08 -3.08
C ASP A 86 5.66 7.17 -2.87
N ALA A 87 6.31 7.58 -3.96
CA ALA A 87 7.38 8.56 -3.95
C ALA A 87 6.90 10.02 -4.04
N ALA A 88 5.65 10.26 -4.46
CA ALA A 88 5.14 11.61 -4.69
C ALA A 88 5.13 12.46 -3.40
N PRO A 89 5.42 13.77 -3.50
CA PRO A 89 5.11 14.68 -2.41
C PRO A 89 3.60 14.65 -2.09
N GLY A 90 3.27 14.48 -0.81
CA GLY A 90 1.89 14.27 -0.36
C GLY A 90 1.30 12.90 -0.72
N GLY A 91 2.07 12.01 -1.34
CA GLY A 91 1.67 10.66 -1.70
C GLY A 91 1.69 9.68 -0.53
N LEU A 92 1.67 8.37 -0.86
CA LEU A 92 1.40 7.33 0.11
C LEU A 92 2.36 7.35 1.31
N ASN A 93 3.67 7.43 1.08
CA ASN A 93 4.63 7.39 2.19
C ASN A 93 4.68 8.68 3.01
N ASP A 94 4.34 9.85 2.45
CA ASP A 94 4.15 11.07 3.23
C ASP A 94 2.92 10.95 4.15
N GLN A 95 1.82 10.42 3.62
CA GLN A 95 0.59 10.20 4.40
C GLN A 95 0.78 9.12 5.47
N LEU A 96 1.52 8.05 5.16
CA LEU A 96 1.90 7.03 6.13
C LEU A 96 2.72 7.65 7.26
N ALA A 97 3.77 8.40 6.95
CA ALA A 97 4.61 9.06 7.94
C ALA A 97 3.80 10.02 8.83
N ALA A 98 2.87 10.78 8.24
CA ALA A 98 1.96 11.65 8.99
C ALA A 98 1.03 10.86 9.91
N ARG A 99 0.47 9.72 9.44
CA ARG A 99 -0.41 8.85 10.23
C ARG A 99 0.32 8.15 11.37
N LEU A 100 1.60 7.86 11.20
CA LEU A 100 2.48 7.38 12.28
C LEU A 100 2.83 8.48 13.31
N GLY A 101 2.40 9.72 13.09
CA GLY A 101 2.68 10.87 13.96
C GLY A 101 4.11 11.39 13.87
N LEU A 102 4.79 11.13 12.76
CA LEU A 102 6.17 11.57 12.57
C LEU A 102 6.25 13.07 12.31
N GLN A 103 7.31 13.69 12.84
CA GLN A 103 7.70 15.08 12.64
C GLN A 103 8.97 15.15 11.79
N SER A 104 9.29 16.35 11.29
CA SER A 104 10.50 16.59 10.49
C SER A 104 10.68 15.57 9.35
N ILE A 105 9.55 15.21 8.71
CA ILE A 105 9.53 14.20 7.66
C ILE A 105 10.40 14.65 6.49
N SER A 106 11.27 13.75 6.04
CA SER A 106 12.18 13.97 4.92
C SER A 106 12.26 12.72 4.03
N THR A 107 12.65 12.96 2.77
CA THR A 107 12.96 11.90 1.82
C THR A 107 14.46 11.59 1.92
N PRO A 108 14.88 10.44 2.47
CA PRO A 108 16.29 10.18 2.76
C PRO A 108 17.15 10.03 1.51
N LEU A 109 16.56 9.60 0.39
CA LEU A 109 17.23 9.40 -0.90
C LEU A 109 16.41 10.04 -2.02
N PRO A 110 17.04 10.56 -3.08
CA PRO A 110 16.31 11.03 -4.27
C PRO A 110 15.46 9.91 -4.89
N ALA A 111 14.21 10.22 -5.20
CA ALA A 111 13.27 9.31 -5.87
C ALA A 111 13.07 7.96 -5.14
N THR A 112 13.03 7.97 -3.81
CA THR A 112 12.72 6.79 -2.99
C THR A 112 11.27 6.80 -2.53
N CYS A 113 10.72 5.62 -2.33
CA CYS A 113 9.41 5.42 -1.69
C CYS A 113 9.46 5.48 -0.16
N ALA A 114 10.63 5.72 0.45
CA ALA A 114 10.78 5.76 1.89
C ALA A 114 10.72 7.18 2.47
N ARG A 115 10.37 7.27 3.75
CA ARG A 115 10.45 8.50 4.54
C ARG A 115 11.21 8.27 5.85
N LEU A 116 11.89 9.31 6.28
CA LEU A 116 12.56 9.41 7.57
C LEU A 116 11.91 10.53 8.37
N GLY A 117 11.63 10.29 9.64
CA GLY A 117 11.06 11.31 10.53
C GLY A 117 11.36 11.01 11.97
N THR A 118 10.96 11.90 12.88
CA THR A 118 11.15 11.75 14.33
C THR A 118 9.81 11.67 15.05
N LEU A 119 9.78 11.01 16.18
CA LEU A 119 8.64 11.05 17.09
C LEU A 119 8.64 12.39 17.87
N ALA A 120 7.49 12.83 18.32
CA ALA A 120 7.37 13.99 19.22
C ALA A 120 8.03 13.73 20.59
N GLU A 121 8.01 12.47 21.02
CA GLU A 121 8.59 11.99 22.29
C GLU A 121 9.15 10.59 22.07
N THR A 122 10.34 10.35 22.60
CA THR A 122 10.95 9.01 22.59
C THR A 122 10.03 8.00 23.26
N THR A 123 9.73 6.92 22.58
CA THR A 123 8.76 5.91 23.03
C THR A 123 9.37 4.51 22.94
N ALA A 124 9.05 3.61 23.89
CA ALA A 124 9.49 2.22 23.82
C ALA A 124 8.88 1.51 22.60
N LEU A 125 9.68 0.69 21.90
CA LEU A 125 9.33 0.02 20.64
C LEU A 125 8.00 -0.74 20.70
N PHE A 126 7.76 -1.53 21.78
CA PHE A 126 6.54 -2.32 21.87
C PHE A 126 5.30 -1.47 22.22
N ALA A 127 5.48 -0.37 22.94
CA ALA A 127 4.41 0.59 23.19
C ALA A 127 4.04 1.33 21.89
N LEU A 128 5.06 1.73 21.13
CA LEU A 128 4.91 2.36 19.82
C LEU A 128 4.17 1.44 18.84
N THR A 129 4.58 0.16 18.76
CA THR A 129 3.94 -0.82 17.88
C THR A 129 2.45 -0.99 18.21
N ARG A 130 2.06 -1.07 19.49
CA ARG A 130 0.65 -1.16 19.87
C ARG A 130 -0.14 0.07 19.44
N ARG A 131 0.38 1.27 19.68
CA ARG A 131 -0.24 2.51 19.23
C ARG A 131 -0.44 2.52 17.72
N TRP A 132 0.60 2.19 16.94
CA TRP A 132 0.51 2.15 15.48
C TRP A 132 -0.44 1.08 14.94
N ALA A 133 -0.57 -0.05 15.64
CA ALA A 133 -1.56 -1.06 15.29
C ALA A 133 -2.99 -0.50 15.36
N GLU A 134 -3.28 0.32 16.39
CA GLU A 134 -4.56 1.02 16.53
C GLU A 134 -4.73 2.14 15.49
N ASP A 135 -3.72 3.01 15.34
CA ASP A 135 -3.75 4.17 14.43
C ASP A 135 -3.92 3.78 12.96
N LEU A 136 -3.29 2.65 12.55
CA LEU A 136 -3.39 2.12 11.19
C LEU A 136 -4.56 1.14 11.00
N GLY A 137 -5.22 0.74 12.09
CA GLY A 137 -6.26 -0.30 12.05
C GLY A 137 -5.71 -1.62 11.53
N VAL A 138 -4.50 -2.00 11.99
CA VAL A 138 -3.82 -3.26 11.67
C VAL A 138 -3.80 -4.11 12.93
N PRO A 139 -4.64 -5.15 13.03
CA PRO A 139 -4.80 -5.90 14.29
C PRO A 139 -3.56 -6.72 14.67
N HIS A 140 -2.70 -7.01 13.71
CA HIS A 140 -1.55 -7.88 13.90
C HIS A 140 -0.30 -7.31 13.22
N MET A 141 0.69 -6.95 14.04
CA MET A 141 2.02 -6.56 13.60
C MET A 141 3.05 -7.54 14.13
N ARG A 142 4.09 -7.82 13.35
CA ARG A 142 5.24 -8.60 13.80
C ARG A 142 6.39 -7.66 14.14
N VAL A 143 7.04 -7.87 15.28
CA VAL A 143 8.21 -7.07 15.67
C VAL A 143 9.46 -7.95 15.58
N ILE A 144 10.44 -7.48 14.88
CA ILE A 144 11.77 -8.07 14.74
C ILE A 144 12.71 -7.19 15.57
N ALA A 145 13.02 -7.64 16.79
CA ALA A 145 13.91 -6.94 17.71
C ALA A 145 14.45 -7.89 18.77
N SER A 146 15.63 -7.62 19.31
CA SER A 146 16.21 -8.38 20.43
C SER A 146 15.76 -7.88 21.79
N ALA A 147 15.28 -6.63 21.87
CA ALA A 147 14.83 -5.99 23.12
C ALA A 147 13.81 -4.87 22.82
N ASP A 148 13.10 -4.42 23.89
CA ASP A 148 12.25 -3.24 23.84
C ASP A 148 13.12 -1.99 24.00
N THR A 149 13.50 -1.39 22.90
CA THR A 149 14.42 -0.24 22.82
C THR A 149 13.66 1.08 22.72
N PRO A 150 14.24 2.20 23.21
CA PRO A 150 13.69 3.53 22.94
C PRO A 150 13.79 3.86 21.44
N VAL A 151 12.76 4.49 20.91
CA VAL A 151 12.63 4.93 19.51
C VAL A 151 12.37 6.43 19.47
N ASP A 152 13.14 7.12 18.66
CA ASP A 152 12.96 8.53 18.29
C ASP A 152 12.94 8.71 16.77
N VAL A 153 13.92 8.13 16.07
CA VAL A 153 14.05 8.21 14.61
C VAL A 153 13.43 7.00 13.93
N VAL A 154 12.51 7.26 13.02
CA VAL A 154 11.72 6.24 12.32
C VAL A 154 11.97 6.29 10.82
N PHE A 155 12.25 5.15 10.24
CA PHE A 155 12.29 4.96 8.80
C PHE A 155 11.04 4.18 8.37
N CYS A 156 10.21 4.74 7.48
CA CYS A 156 9.00 4.06 7.01
C CYS A 156 9.02 3.89 5.49
N ALA A 157 8.57 2.72 5.05
CA ALA A 157 8.34 2.39 3.65
C ALA A 157 7.12 1.48 3.54
N SER A 158 6.09 1.89 2.80
CA SER A 158 4.90 1.08 2.53
C SER A 158 5.25 -0.19 1.74
N GLY A 159 4.31 -1.11 1.69
CA GLY A 159 4.46 -2.36 0.95
C GLY A 159 5.67 -3.19 1.38
N SER A 160 6.43 -3.70 0.43
CA SER A 160 7.60 -4.57 0.65
C SER A 160 8.92 -3.77 0.68
N GLY A 161 9.16 -3.02 1.75
CA GLY A 161 10.27 -2.06 1.86
C GLY A 161 11.61 -2.62 2.38
N MET A 162 11.78 -3.93 2.58
CA MET A 162 13.02 -4.48 3.17
C MET A 162 14.28 -4.22 2.34
N SER A 163 14.17 -3.85 1.07
CA SER A 163 15.29 -3.38 0.25
C SER A 163 15.96 -2.11 0.80
N TYR A 164 15.25 -1.35 1.63
CA TYR A 164 15.75 -0.13 2.28
C TYR A 164 16.41 -0.38 3.65
N LEU A 165 16.58 -1.65 4.09
CA LEU A 165 17.16 -1.96 5.40
C LEU A 165 18.55 -1.30 5.60
N ALA A 166 19.40 -1.37 4.58
CA ALA A 166 20.73 -0.75 4.63
C ALA A 166 20.67 0.78 4.74
N ASP A 167 19.66 1.39 4.12
CA ASP A 167 19.45 2.83 4.20
C ASP A 167 18.90 3.24 5.57
N ALA A 168 17.97 2.50 6.15
CA ALA A 168 17.49 2.74 7.51
C ALA A 168 18.66 2.74 8.52
N ILE A 169 19.58 1.79 8.40
CA ILE A 169 20.80 1.74 9.23
C ILE A 169 21.69 2.94 8.95
N ARG A 170 21.94 3.27 7.68
CA ARG A 170 22.79 4.37 7.26
C ARG A 170 22.32 5.73 7.77
N TYR A 171 20.99 5.92 7.83
CA TYR A 171 20.36 7.15 8.33
C TYR A 171 20.07 7.10 9.83
N HIS A 172 20.64 6.12 10.55
CA HIS A 172 20.56 5.97 12.00
C HIS A 172 19.12 5.95 12.53
N ALA A 173 18.22 5.27 11.82
CA ALA A 173 16.89 5.00 12.33
C ALA A 173 16.96 4.06 13.53
N ASP A 174 16.11 4.31 14.54
CA ASP A 174 15.96 3.42 15.71
C ASP A 174 15.02 2.24 15.39
N VAL A 175 14.14 2.43 14.42
CA VAL A 175 13.21 1.41 13.92
C VAL A 175 12.87 1.64 12.45
N MET A 176 12.66 0.56 11.72
CA MET A 176 12.05 0.58 10.40
C MET A 176 10.65 -0.03 10.47
N ILE A 177 9.64 0.62 9.84
CA ILE A 177 8.31 0.04 9.65
C ILE A 177 8.05 -0.21 8.17
N THR A 178 7.59 -1.42 7.84
CA THR A 178 7.30 -1.87 6.46
C THR A 178 6.35 -3.08 6.48
N GLY A 179 6.11 -3.70 5.34
CA GLY A 179 5.36 -4.94 5.19
C GLY A 179 6.17 -6.06 4.52
N ASP A 180 5.56 -7.24 4.40
CA ASP A 180 6.09 -8.40 3.66
C ASP A 180 7.49 -8.87 4.11
N VAL A 181 7.80 -8.77 5.39
CA VAL A 181 9.12 -9.17 5.89
C VAL A 181 9.29 -10.68 5.86
N ARG A 182 10.17 -11.15 4.99
CA ARG A 182 10.51 -12.57 4.85
C ARG A 182 11.50 -13.01 5.93
N TYR A 183 11.53 -14.32 6.23
CA TYR A 183 12.35 -14.89 7.28
C TYR A 183 13.83 -14.47 7.21
N HIS A 184 14.46 -14.57 6.05
CA HIS A 184 15.88 -14.23 5.92
C HIS A 184 16.15 -12.74 6.12
N ALA A 185 15.28 -11.87 5.63
CA ALA A 185 15.37 -10.43 5.85
C ALA A 185 15.18 -10.08 7.34
N ALA A 186 14.26 -10.75 8.03
CA ALA A 186 14.10 -10.60 9.48
C ALA A 186 15.35 -11.05 10.25
N ARG A 187 15.99 -12.16 9.85
CA ARG A 187 17.26 -12.61 10.43
C ARG A 187 18.36 -11.60 10.21
N GLU A 188 18.48 -11.07 9.01
CA GLU A 188 19.47 -10.03 8.68
C GLU A 188 19.28 -8.78 9.53
N ALA A 189 18.06 -8.27 9.66
CA ALA A 189 17.74 -7.12 10.50
C ALA A 189 18.16 -7.35 11.97
N LEU A 190 17.86 -8.54 12.54
CA LEU A 190 18.29 -8.92 13.89
C LEU A 190 19.81 -8.93 14.06
N GLU A 191 20.54 -9.53 13.12
CA GLU A 191 22.01 -9.61 13.17
C GLU A 191 22.67 -8.23 13.03
N LEU A 192 22.04 -7.34 12.25
CA LEU A 192 22.50 -5.94 12.09
C LEU A 192 22.03 -5.02 13.23
N GLY A 193 21.22 -5.52 14.16
CA GLY A 193 20.72 -4.75 15.29
C GLY A 193 19.69 -3.67 14.93
N MET A 194 19.03 -3.78 13.74
CA MET A 194 17.98 -2.87 13.31
C MET A 194 16.61 -3.43 13.67
N PRO A 195 15.87 -2.81 14.59
CA PRO A 195 14.50 -3.16 14.86
C PRO A 195 13.62 -2.92 13.64
N VAL A 196 12.75 -3.90 13.32
CA VAL A 196 11.78 -3.78 12.21
C VAL A 196 10.39 -4.13 12.70
N ILE A 197 9.41 -3.30 12.35
CA ILE A 197 7.98 -3.57 12.51
C ILE A 197 7.42 -3.96 11.16
N ASP A 198 6.90 -5.17 11.05
CA ASP A 198 6.14 -5.64 9.89
C ASP A 198 4.65 -5.46 10.17
N ALA A 199 4.08 -4.46 9.54
CA ALA A 199 2.67 -4.10 9.67
C ALA A 199 1.77 -4.72 8.58
N GLY A 200 2.34 -5.61 7.76
CA GLY A 200 1.65 -6.19 6.61
C GLY A 200 1.51 -5.21 5.43
N HIS A 201 1.44 -5.75 4.25
CA HIS A 201 1.38 -4.98 3.00
C HIS A 201 0.08 -4.16 2.90
N TYR A 202 -1.06 -4.87 2.96
CA TYR A 202 -2.39 -4.26 2.88
C TYR A 202 -2.61 -3.20 3.97
N GLY A 203 -2.16 -3.47 5.19
CA GLY A 203 -2.30 -2.56 6.32
C GLY A 203 -1.68 -1.19 6.10
N LEU A 204 -0.54 -1.15 5.39
CA LEU A 204 0.17 0.09 5.08
C LEU A 204 -0.35 0.78 3.81
N GLU A 205 -0.94 0.03 2.87
CA GLU A 205 -1.27 0.56 1.54
C GLU A 205 -2.75 0.75 1.27
N LYS A 206 -3.67 0.20 2.09
CA LYS A 206 -5.12 0.40 1.90
C LYS A 206 -5.53 1.87 1.83
N MET A 207 -4.75 2.77 2.43
CA MET A 207 -4.97 4.22 2.37
C MET A 207 -4.68 4.82 0.98
N ALA A 208 -3.99 4.12 0.08
CA ALA A 208 -3.71 4.58 -1.27
C ALA A 208 -5.01 4.91 -2.04
N VAL A 209 -6.06 4.12 -1.82
CA VAL A 209 -7.36 4.33 -2.46
C VAL A 209 -7.99 5.66 -2.04
N GLU A 210 -7.95 5.98 -0.74
CA GLU A 210 -8.46 7.26 -0.21
C GLU A 210 -7.64 8.45 -0.70
N ILE A 211 -6.31 8.29 -0.76
CA ILE A 211 -5.38 9.32 -1.27
C ILE A 211 -5.67 9.61 -2.74
N LEU A 212 -5.80 8.57 -3.56
CA LEU A 212 -6.13 8.70 -4.98
C LEU A 212 -7.50 9.36 -5.16
N LEU A 213 -8.53 8.89 -4.47
CA LEU A 213 -9.86 9.48 -4.54
C LEU A 213 -9.84 10.97 -4.20
N SER A 214 -9.16 11.35 -3.11
CA SER A 214 -9.07 12.76 -2.68
C SER A 214 -8.33 13.61 -3.71
N ALA A 215 -7.18 13.15 -4.21
CA ALA A 215 -6.37 13.88 -5.19
C ALA A 215 -7.14 14.11 -6.51
N PHE A 216 -7.81 13.06 -7.01
CA PHE A 216 -8.62 13.19 -8.23
C PHE A 216 -9.87 14.04 -8.02
N SER A 217 -10.53 13.96 -6.86
CA SER A 217 -11.68 14.80 -6.53
C SER A 217 -11.30 16.28 -6.50
N GLU A 218 -10.19 16.61 -5.84
CA GLU A 218 -9.69 17.98 -5.75
C GLU A 218 -9.32 18.53 -7.13
N GLU A 219 -8.58 17.76 -7.94
CA GLU A 219 -8.17 18.18 -9.27
C GLU A 219 -9.36 18.41 -10.21
N PHE A 220 -10.35 17.50 -10.21
CA PHE A 220 -11.55 17.67 -11.05
C PHE A 220 -12.38 18.88 -10.64
N LEU A 221 -12.47 19.17 -9.33
CA LEU A 221 -13.10 20.41 -8.86
C LEU A 221 -12.34 21.65 -9.35
N ASN A 222 -11.01 21.64 -9.27
CA ASN A 222 -10.16 22.77 -9.69
C ASN A 222 -10.29 23.09 -11.18
N ILE A 223 -10.41 22.05 -12.03
CA ILE A 223 -10.54 22.22 -13.48
C ILE A 223 -12.00 22.30 -13.97
N GLY A 224 -12.98 22.18 -13.06
CA GLY A 224 -14.41 22.27 -13.37
C GLY A 224 -14.96 21.06 -14.13
N TRP A 225 -14.42 19.87 -13.92
CA TRP A 225 -14.91 18.63 -14.52
C TRP A 225 -15.89 17.92 -13.58
N GLU A 226 -17.03 17.55 -14.14
CA GLU A 226 -18.00 16.69 -13.44
C GLU A 226 -17.69 15.22 -13.74
N MET A 227 -17.13 14.53 -12.74
CA MET A 227 -16.76 13.13 -12.83
C MET A 227 -17.43 12.33 -11.72
N GLN A 228 -17.95 11.16 -12.06
CA GLN A 228 -18.40 10.20 -11.05
C GLN A 228 -17.21 9.41 -10.54
N LEU A 229 -16.98 9.41 -9.23
CA LEU A 229 -15.91 8.70 -8.57
C LEU A 229 -16.50 7.67 -7.61
N VAL A 230 -16.08 6.41 -7.70
CA VAL A 230 -16.53 5.30 -6.85
C VAL A 230 -15.34 4.54 -6.30
N VAL A 231 -15.43 4.13 -5.05
CA VAL A 231 -14.43 3.28 -4.41
C VAL A 231 -14.91 1.84 -4.42
N CYS A 232 -14.03 0.92 -4.80
CA CYS A 232 -14.30 -0.49 -4.69
C CYS A 232 -14.21 -0.91 -3.22
N ASP A 233 -15.34 -1.30 -2.63
CA ASP A 233 -15.49 -1.67 -1.22
C ASP A 233 -15.38 -3.18 -0.97
N THR A 234 -15.08 -3.96 -2.01
CA THR A 234 -15.00 -5.42 -1.94
C THR A 234 -13.60 -5.94 -1.59
N GLU A 235 -12.62 -5.06 -1.49
CA GLU A 235 -11.24 -5.42 -1.17
C GLU A 235 -11.06 -5.60 0.33
N VAL A 236 -10.39 -6.67 0.70
CA VAL A 236 -10.13 -7.03 2.10
C VAL A 236 -8.71 -7.55 2.25
N GLU A 237 -8.18 -7.46 3.47
CA GLU A 237 -6.93 -8.12 3.84
C GLU A 237 -6.99 -9.61 3.45
N PRO A 238 -6.06 -10.13 2.62
CA PRO A 238 -6.08 -11.52 2.19
C PRO A 238 -5.82 -12.52 3.33
N PHE A 239 -5.16 -12.10 4.41
CA PHE A 239 -4.92 -12.93 5.59
C PHE A 239 -6.11 -12.81 6.56
N SER A 240 -7.04 -13.77 6.51
CA SER A 240 -8.33 -13.68 7.21
C SER A 240 -8.31 -14.18 8.66
N GLU A 241 -7.36 -15.02 9.06
CA GLU A 241 -7.31 -15.63 10.40
C GLU A 241 -5.88 -15.85 10.89
N ILE A 242 -5.67 -15.64 12.20
CA ILE A 242 -4.42 -15.97 12.87
C ILE A 242 -4.72 -17.01 13.97
N TYR A 243 -4.11 -18.18 13.86
CA TYR A 243 -4.21 -19.23 14.86
C TYR A 243 -3.13 -19.09 15.93
N ASN A 244 -3.57 -18.95 17.19
CA ASN A 244 -2.66 -18.96 18.34
C ASN A 244 -2.78 -20.31 19.06
N SER A 245 -1.68 -21.08 19.12
CA SER A 245 -1.63 -22.39 19.78
C SER A 245 -1.90 -22.35 21.31
N ARG A 246 -1.90 -21.16 21.92
CA ARG A 246 -2.18 -20.98 23.37
C ARG A 246 -3.66 -20.74 23.70
N GLY A 247 -4.58 -21.04 22.77
CA GLY A 247 -6.01 -21.09 22.99
C GLY A 247 -6.70 -19.74 22.87
N GLY A 248 -7.57 -19.65 21.87
CA GLY A 248 -8.50 -18.56 21.63
C GLY A 248 -8.36 -17.99 20.24
N SER A 249 -9.24 -18.39 19.36
CA SER A 249 -9.54 -17.66 18.13
C SER A 249 -10.11 -16.30 18.52
N THR A 250 -9.40 -15.22 18.25
CA THR A 250 -9.93 -13.87 18.36
C THR A 250 -9.78 -13.19 17.01
N VAL A 251 -10.63 -13.56 16.06
CA VAL A 251 -10.98 -12.67 14.96
C VAL A 251 -12.47 -12.86 14.69
N GLU A 252 -13.26 -11.93 15.15
CA GLU A 252 -14.60 -11.74 14.62
C GLU A 252 -14.47 -11.18 13.21
N ARG A 253 -14.95 -11.92 12.20
CA ARG A 253 -15.18 -11.35 10.88
C ARG A 253 -16.21 -10.22 11.07
N THR A 254 -15.81 -9.00 10.86
CA THR A 254 -16.77 -7.92 10.57
C THR A 254 -17.35 -8.21 9.18
N THR A 255 -18.38 -9.05 9.14
CA THR A 255 -19.29 -9.06 8.00
C THR A 255 -20.03 -7.73 8.04
N SER A 256 -19.69 -6.83 7.15
CA SER A 256 -20.56 -5.70 6.84
C SER A 256 -21.85 -6.26 6.25
N THR A 257 -22.87 -6.37 7.07
CA THR A 257 -24.25 -6.60 6.64
C THR A 257 -24.82 -5.25 6.21
N THR A 258 -25.21 -5.20 4.92
CA THR A 258 -26.06 -4.21 4.20
C THR A 258 -25.55 -2.81 4.09
#